data_6b869952d4c172e2cb69f5885af91e2c
#
_entry.id   6b869952d4c172e2cb69f5885af91e2c
#
_cell.length_a   1.000
_cell.length_b   1.000
_cell.length_c   1.000
_cell.angle_alpha   90.00
_cell.angle_beta   90.00
_cell.angle_gamma   90.00
#
_symmetry.space_group_name_H-M   'P 1'
#
loop_
_entity.id
_entity.type
_entity.pdbx_description
1 polymer ?
#
loop_
_entity_poly.entity_id
_entity_poly.type
_entity_poly.pdbx_seq_one_letter_code
_entity_poly.pdbx_strand_id
1 'polypeptide(L)'
;MNNRKILSGIAEIIGEADKIVDITVAIDKLDKIGLDNVNEELRSKGLPEEAIERLQPIIMLQGSNQEKIATLKEVLSASETGLKGVAELDFILERISHTPIRAELELDLTLARGLNYYTGAIFEVKALDVQIGSITGGGRYDNLTGVFGMEGVSGVGFSFGADRIFDVLNQLDLYPEGSLKTTQLLFVNFGQKEEIHLLPLIAKVRKAGIRTELYPESTKMKKQMGYADAKKIPFVAIVGENEMAENKINLKNMLTGEQNLVTIEELIERF
;
A
#
# COMPACT_ATOMS: atom_id res chain seq x y z
N MET A 1 -8.60 1.59 13.86
CA MET A 1 -9.99 1.57 13.35
C MET A 1 -10.88 2.47 14.16
N ASN A 2 -11.97 3.00 13.59
CA ASN A 2 -13.01 3.76 14.25
C ASN A 2 -14.36 3.54 13.53
N ASN A 3 -15.43 4.26 13.94
CA ASN A 3 -16.73 4.21 13.27
C ASN A 3 -17.33 5.63 13.18
N ARG A 4 -17.85 5.98 11.99
CA ARG A 4 -18.47 7.30 11.76
C ARG A 4 -19.66 7.58 12.69
N LYS A 5 -20.41 6.53 13.05
CA LYS A 5 -21.54 6.64 13.99
C LYS A 5 -21.07 6.96 15.42
N ILE A 6 -19.90 6.45 15.85
CA ILE A 6 -19.29 6.82 17.13
C ILE A 6 -18.96 8.31 17.13
N LEU A 7 -18.29 8.79 16.07
CA LEU A 7 -17.96 10.21 15.95
C LEU A 7 -19.22 11.10 15.95
N SER A 8 -20.28 10.68 15.25
CA SER A 8 -21.57 11.37 15.28
C SER A 8 -22.18 11.36 16.67
N GLY A 9 -22.16 10.21 17.35
CA GLY A 9 -22.66 10.09 18.72
C GLY A 9 -21.88 10.94 19.72
N ILE A 10 -20.57 11.09 19.55
CA ILE A 10 -19.76 12.01 20.36
C ILE A 10 -20.23 13.46 20.14
N ALA A 11 -20.44 13.89 18.90
CA ALA A 11 -20.95 15.22 18.61
C ALA A 11 -22.37 15.47 19.19
N GLU A 12 -23.24 14.43 19.16
CA GLU A 12 -24.57 14.48 19.78
C GLU A 12 -24.49 14.70 21.29
N ILE A 13 -23.70 13.90 22.00
CA ILE A 13 -23.64 13.98 23.48
C ILE A 13 -22.97 15.25 24.00
N ILE A 14 -22.07 15.86 23.25
CA ILE A 14 -21.48 17.16 23.63
C ILE A 14 -22.38 18.34 23.23
N GLY A 15 -23.49 18.09 22.51
CA GLY A 15 -24.46 19.11 22.11
C GLY A 15 -24.13 19.85 20.80
N GLU A 16 -23.18 19.34 20.00
CA GLU A 16 -22.64 20.00 18.81
C GLU A 16 -22.78 19.12 17.53
N ALA A 17 -23.90 18.42 17.39
CA ALA A 17 -24.17 17.51 16.27
C ALA A 17 -24.03 18.18 14.90
N ASP A 18 -24.44 19.44 14.77
CA ASP A 18 -24.35 20.22 13.52
C ASP A 18 -22.90 20.52 13.11
N LYS A 19 -21.95 20.45 14.04
CA LYS A 19 -20.52 20.73 13.83
C LYS A 19 -19.68 19.47 13.68
N ILE A 20 -20.28 18.31 13.43
CA ILE A 20 -19.57 17.03 13.30
C ILE A 20 -18.41 17.08 12.31
N VAL A 21 -18.55 17.83 11.21
CA VAL A 21 -17.48 17.96 10.20
C VAL A 21 -16.30 18.75 10.77
N ASP A 22 -16.54 19.87 11.45
CA ASP A 22 -15.49 20.68 12.06
C ASP A 22 -14.77 19.90 13.16
N ILE A 23 -15.52 19.21 14.01
CA ILE A 23 -15.00 18.34 15.07
C ILE A 23 -14.09 17.26 14.49
N THR A 24 -14.56 16.53 13.49
CA THR A 24 -13.79 15.42 12.90
C THR A 24 -12.54 15.89 12.17
N VAL A 25 -12.61 17.03 11.48
CA VAL A 25 -11.45 17.64 10.81
C VAL A 25 -10.38 18.10 11.81
N ALA A 26 -10.79 18.66 12.95
CA ALA A 26 -9.86 19.06 13.99
C ALA A 26 -9.21 17.86 14.69
N ILE A 27 -10.00 16.85 15.06
CA ILE A 27 -9.51 15.62 15.71
C ILE A 27 -8.51 14.86 14.82
N ASP A 28 -8.74 14.78 13.52
CA ASP A 28 -7.81 14.07 12.56
C ASP A 28 -6.40 14.69 12.53
N LYS A 29 -6.25 15.89 13.05
CA LYS A 29 -4.95 16.57 13.13
C LYS A 29 -4.23 16.36 14.46
N LEU A 30 -4.86 15.70 15.43
CA LEU A 30 -4.35 15.59 16.82
C LEU A 30 -2.90 15.09 16.85
N ASP A 31 -2.58 14.04 16.14
CA ASP A 31 -1.22 13.47 16.05
C ASP A 31 -0.19 14.46 15.48
N LYS A 32 -0.62 15.45 14.69
CA LYS A 32 0.27 16.37 13.99
C LYS A 32 0.50 17.68 14.71
N ILE A 33 -0.57 18.24 15.30
CA ILE A 33 -0.55 19.60 15.86
C ILE A 33 -0.69 19.61 17.39
N GLY A 34 -1.04 18.48 18.01
CA GLY A 34 -1.24 18.36 19.46
C GLY A 34 -2.58 18.88 19.95
N LEU A 35 -2.93 18.53 21.20
CA LEU A 35 -4.24 18.78 21.78
C LEU A 35 -4.56 20.27 21.89
N ASP A 36 -3.60 21.10 22.30
CA ASP A 36 -3.81 22.54 22.49
C ASP A 36 -4.22 23.23 21.18
N ASN A 37 -3.54 22.91 20.08
CA ASN A 37 -3.87 23.49 18.78
C ASN A 37 -5.21 22.93 18.22
N VAL A 38 -5.56 21.67 18.51
CA VAL A 38 -6.87 21.12 18.18
C VAL A 38 -7.96 21.89 18.93
N ASN A 39 -7.77 22.15 20.21
CA ASN A 39 -8.72 22.94 21.02
C ASN A 39 -8.88 24.38 20.50
N GLU A 40 -7.78 25.03 20.09
CA GLU A 40 -7.84 26.35 19.47
C GLU A 40 -8.62 26.34 18.15
N GLU A 41 -8.38 25.31 17.33
CA GLU A 41 -9.12 25.13 16.07
C GLU A 41 -10.62 24.94 16.35
N LEU A 42 -10.98 24.09 17.32
CA LEU A 42 -12.39 23.88 17.72
C LEU A 42 -13.04 25.18 18.21
N ARG A 43 -12.35 25.99 19.05
CA ARG A 43 -12.81 27.30 19.47
C ARG A 43 -13.03 28.24 18.28
N SER A 44 -12.09 28.24 17.32
CA SER A 44 -12.20 29.08 16.13
C SER A 44 -13.39 28.69 15.24
N LYS A 45 -13.84 27.44 15.33
CA LYS A 45 -15.04 26.91 14.67
C LYS A 45 -16.31 27.13 15.47
N GLY A 46 -16.21 27.82 16.62
CA GLY A 46 -17.33 28.22 17.46
C GLY A 46 -17.88 27.10 18.35
N LEU A 47 -17.07 26.10 18.71
CA LEU A 47 -17.43 25.15 19.76
C LEU A 47 -17.33 25.84 21.12
N PRO A 48 -18.34 25.68 22.00
CA PRO A 48 -18.30 26.16 23.38
C PRO A 48 -17.21 25.45 24.20
N GLU A 49 -16.60 26.10 25.15
CA GLU A 49 -15.55 25.51 26.00
C GLU A 49 -16.06 24.26 26.72
N GLU A 50 -17.27 24.27 27.22
CA GLU A 50 -17.90 23.11 27.87
C GLU A 50 -17.95 21.88 26.94
N ALA A 51 -18.23 22.09 25.65
CA ALA A 51 -18.22 20.99 24.66
C ALA A 51 -16.83 20.47 24.42
N ILE A 52 -15.80 21.33 24.37
CA ILE A 52 -14.41 20.96 24.23
C ILE A 52 -13.93 20.18 25.45
N GLU A 53 -14.22 20.64 26.65
CA GLU A 53 -13.89 19.94 27.91
C GLU A 53 -14.53 18.55 27.99
N ARG A 54 -15.74 18.36 27.48
CA ARG A 54 -16.42 17.05 27.39
C ARG A 54 -15.87 16.16 26.31
N LEU A 55 -15.37 16.73 25.22
CA LEU A 55 -14.80 15.99 24.09
C LEU A 55 -13.44 15.37 24.44
N GLN A 56 -12.56 16.12 25.12
CA GLN A 56 -11.17 15.72 25.37
C GLN A 56 -11.01 14.34 26.01
N PRO A 57 -11.66 13.98 27.13
CA PRO A 57 -11.47 12.68 27.77
C PRO A 57 -11.93 11.52 26.87
N ILE A 58 -12.84 11.78 25.93
CA ILE A 58 -13.35 10.77 25.00
C ILE A 58 -12.30 10.50 23.90
N ILE A 59 -11.78 11.54 23.24
CA ILE A 59 -10.82 11.38 22.15
C ILE A 59 -9.44 10.90 22.65
N MET A 60 -9.13 11.16 23.93
CA MET A 60 -7.90 10.74 24.60
C MET A 60 -8.03 9.41 25.35
N LEU A 61 -9.12 8.68 25.15
CA LEU A 61 -9.40 7.42 25.85
C LEU A 61 -8.30 6.39 25.57
N GLN A 62 -7.67 5.90 26.65
CA GLN A 62 -6.60 4.90 26.62
C GLN A 62 -7.13 3.54 27.07
N GLY A 63 -6.31 2.50 26.86
CA GLY A 63 -6.61 1.14 27.28
C GLY A 63 -6.80 0.18 26.10
N SER A 64 -7.14 -1.06 26.43
CA SER A 64 -7.46 -2.10 25.44
C SER A 64 -8.72 -1.77 24.63
N ASN A 65 -8.89 -2.40 23.48
CA ASN A 65 -10.09 -2.21 22.68
C ASN A 65 -11.38 -2.54 23.46
N GLN A 66 -11.35 -3.57 24.31
CA GLN A 66 -12.49 -3.96 25.15
C GLN A 66 -12.83 -2.90 26.20
N GLU A 67 -11.82 -2.33 26.86
CA GLU A 67 -12.01 -1.24 27.83
C GLU A 67 -12.58 0.01 27.13
N LYS A 68 -12.02 0.38 25.97
CA LYS A 68 -12.52 1.48 25.16
C LYS A 68 -13.99 1.25 24.75
N ILE A 69 -14.36 0.05 24.30
CA ILE A 69 -15.75 -0.31 23.95
C ILE A 69 -16.68 -0.22 25.17
N ALA A 70 -16.25 -0.71 26.34
CA ALA A 70 -17.04 -0.65 27.56
C ALA A 70 -17.32 0.82 27.95
N THR A 71 -16.29 1.65 28.00
CA THR A 71 -16.41 3.09 28.30
C THR A 71 -17.30 3.80 27.29
N LEU A 72 -17.16 3.51 25.99
CA LEU A 72 -17.98 4.12 24.96
C LEU A 72 -19.47 3.74 25.08
N LYS A 73 -19.81 2.53 25.52
CA LYS A 73 -21.19 2.14 25.81
C LYS A 73 -21.82 3.02 26.89
N GLU A 74 -21.05 3.37 27.92
CA GLU A 74 -21.52 4.24 29.01
C GLU A 74 -21.61 5.70 28.54
N VAL A 75 -20.56 6.23 27.96
CA VAL A 75 -20.44 7.62 27.52
C VAL A 75 -21.51 7.97 26.46
N LEU A 76 -21.74 7.05 25.51
CA LEU A 76 -22.67 7.23 24.40
C LEU A 76 -24.08 6.72 24.70
N SER A 77 -24.40 6.41 25.98
CA SER A 77 -25.71 5.86 26.36
C SER A 77 -26.91 6.70 25.95
N ALA A 78 -26.74 8.03 25.81
CA ALA A 78 -27.78 8.96 25.34
C ALA A 78 -27.83 9.10 23.80
N SER A 79 -26.93 8.47 23.03
CA SER A 79 -26.90 8.53 21.58
C SER A 79 -27.18 7.16 20.97
N GLU A 80 -28.35 6.99 20.36
CA GLU A 80 -28.68 5.75 19.62
C GLU A 80 -27.72 5.51 18.47
N THR A 81 -27.34 6.57 17.73
CA THR A 81 -26.35 6.52 16.64
C THR A 81 -25.01 6.05 17.16
N GLY A 82 -24.54 6.63 18.25
CA GLY A 82 -23.26 6.29 18.88
C GLY A 82 -23.23 4.82 19.33
N LEU A 83 -24.25 4.37 20.05
CA LEU A 83 -24.39 2.97 20.50
C LEU A 83 -24.39 1.98 19.33
N LYS A 84 -25.06 2.30 18.22
CA LYS A 84 -25.04 1.49 17.01
C LYS A 84 -23.63 1.38 16.45
N GLY A 85 -22.86 2.48 16.43
CA GLY A 85 -21.46 2.47 16.01
C GLY A 85 -20.57 1.60 16.89
N VAL A 86 -20.78 1.65 18.22
CA VAL A 86 -20.08 0.82 19.19
C VAL A 86 -20.39 -0.66 18.96
N ALA A 87 -21.67 -1.00 18.78
CA ALA A 87 -22.08 -2.38 18.50
C ALA A 87 -21.49 -2.95 17.19
N GLU A 88 -21.38 -2.10 16.15
CA GLU A 88 -20.72 -2.49 14.90
C GLU A 88 -19.22 -2.78 15.09
N LEU A 89 -18.50 -1.97 15.88
CA LEU A 89 -17.09 -2.24 16.18
C LEU A 89 -16.88 -3.46 17.08
N ASP A 90 -17.72 -3.62 18.10
CA ASP A 90 -17.70 -4.77 18.99
C ASP A 90 -17.90 -6.08 18.20
N PHE A 91 -18.85 -6.09 17.27
CA PHE A 91 -19.07 -7.19 16.34
C PHE A 91 -17.82 -7.50 15.48
N ILE A 92 -17.15 -6.47 14.95
CA ILE A 92 -15.95 -6.64 14.13
C ILE A 92 -14.80 -7.20 14.99
N LEU A 93 -14.57 -6.63 16.17
CA LEU A 93 -13.51 -7.06 17.09
C LEU A 93 -13.69 -8.52 17.51
N GLU A 94 -14.94 -8.93 17.83
CA GLU A 94 -15.25 -10.31 18.15
C GLU A 94 -14.90 -11.25 16.98
N ARG A 95 -15.30 -10.93 15.75
CA ARG A 95 -15.01 -11.76 14.57
C ARG A 95 -13.51 -11.87 14.27
N ILE A 96 -12.79 -10.77 14.39
CA ILE A 96 -11.36 -10.72 14.19
C ILE A 96 -10.62 -11.56 15.24
N SER A 97 -11.09 -11.62 16.49
CA SER A 97 -10.47 -12.44 17.55
C SER A 97 -10.39 -13.93 17.20
N HIS A 98 -11.24 -14.40 16.29
CA HIS A 98 -11.25 -15.78 15.77
C HIS A 98 -10.37 -15.96 14.51
N THR A 99 -9.72 -14.90 14.04
CA THR A 99 -8.93 -14.92 12.80
C THR A 99 -7.45 -14.68 13.11
N PRO A 100 -6.52 -15.49 12.58
CA PRO A 100 -5.10 -15.28 12.82
C PRO A 100 -4.61 -14.05 12.05
N ILE A 101 -4.62 -12.89 12.66
CA ILE A 101 -4.01 -11.67 12.14
C ILE A 101 -2.68 -11.42 12.84
N ARG A 102 -1.68 -10.93 12.09
CA ARG A 102 -0.36 -10.57 12.62
C ARG A 102 -0.24 -9.08 12.95
N ALA A 103 -1.13 -8.27 12.40
CA ALA A 103 -1.15 -6.84 12.63
C ALA A 103 -1.80 -6.53 13.98
N GLU A 104 -1.32 -5.50 14.64
CA GLU A 104 -1.99 -4.92 15.79
C GLU A 104 -3.25 -4.16 15.33
N LEU A 105 -4.35 -4.36 16.04
CA LEU A 105 -5.62 -3.70 15.76
C LEU A 105 -5.98 -2.81 16.94
N GLU A 106 -6.06 -1.50 16.69
CA GLU A 106 -6.40 -0.51 17.70
C GLU A 106 -7.69 0.22 17.36
N LEU A 107 -8.57 0.38 18.36
CA LEU A 107 -9.68 1.35 18.32
C LEU A 107 -9.08 2.72 18.63
N ASP A 108 -9.09 3.60 17.64
CA ASP A 108 -8.50 4.94 17.69
C ASP A 108 -9.60 5.98 17.44
N LEU A 109 -10.02 6.69 18.47
CA LEU A 109 -11.08 7.68 18.40
C LEU A 109 -10.65 8.97 17.69
N THR A 110 -9.36 9.16 17.47
CA THR A 110 -8.81 10.27 16.69
C THR A 110 -8.84 10.00 15.19
N LEU A 111 -9.01 8.74 14.78
CA LEU A 111 -9.18 8.38 13.37
C LEU A 111 -10.55 8.88 12.88
N ALA A 112 -10.56 10.05 12.29
CA ALA A 112 -11.75 10.73 11.79
C ALA A 112 -11.77 10.88 10.26
N ARG A 113 -10.83 10.24 9.56
CA ARG A 113 -10.68 10.30 8.11
C ARG A 113 -11.86 9.69 7.35
N GLY A 114 -11.88 10.01 6.11
CA GLY A 114 -12.91 9.59 5.18
C GLY A 114 -13.95 10.68 5.06
N LEU A 115 -13.88 11.33 3.91
CA LEU A 115 -14.87 12.29 3.46
C LEU A 115 -16.29 11.76 3.69
N ASN A 116 -17.28 12.59 3.60
CA ASN A 116 -18.70 12.41 3.95
C ASN A 116 -19.42 11.16 3.39
N TYR A 117 -18.70 10.22 2.74
CA TYR A 117 -19.30 9.01 2.16
C TYR A 117 -19.21 7.76 3.06
N TYR A 118 -18.30 7.69 4.04
CA TYR A 118 -18.30 6.58 5.00
C TYR A 118 -19.42 6.73 6.01
N THR A 119 -20.14 5.63 6.25
CA THR A 119 -21.35 5.58 7.08
C THR A 119 -21.23 4.64 8.29
N GLY A 120 -20.14 3.89 8.38
CA GLY A 120 -19.89 2.90 9.43
C GLY A 120 -18.43 2.82 9.81
N ALA A 121 -17.92 1.60 9.95
CA ALA A 121 -16.52 1.36 10.29
C ALA A 121 -15.56 1.96 9.27
N ILE A 122 -14.48 2.57 9.78
CA ILE A 122 -13.36 3.12 9.02
C ILE A 122 -12.06 2.49 9.52
N PHE A 123 -11.13 2.30 8.59
CA PHE A 123 -9.84 1.66 8.85
C PHE A 123 -8.72 2.46 8.25
N GLU A 124 -7.59 2.45 8.93
CA GLU A 124 -6.32 2.97 8.45
C GLU A 124 -5.22 1.98 8.84
N VAL A 125 -4.25 1.76 7.97
CA VAL A 125 -3.07 0.93 8.26
C VAL A 125 -1.85 1.83 8.23
N LYS A 126 -1.08 1.79 9.32
CA LYS A 126 0.20 2.49 9.47
C LYS A 126 1.33 1.47 9.54
N ALA A 127 2.47 1.77 8.94
CA ALA A 127 3.72 1.04 9.19
C ALA A 127 4.33 1.60 10.47
N LEU A 128 4.66 0.73 11.44
CA LEU A 128 5.15 1.17 12.76
C LEU A 128 6.66 1.46 12.75
N ASP A 129 7.43 0.74 11.92
CA ASP A 129 8.88 0.81 11.89
C ASP A 129 9.44 1.90 10.95
N VAL A 130 8.57 2.68 10.32
CA VAL A 130 8.94 3.73 9.35
C VAL A 130 8.08 4.97 9.59
N GLN A 131 8.70 6.14 9.59
CA GLN A 131 7.99 7.42 9.66
C GLN A 131 7.37 7.78 8.31
N ILE A 132 6.28 7.12 7.97
CA ILE A 132 5.49 7.38 6.76
C ILE A 132 4.01 7.47 7.14
N GLY A 133 3.23 8.24 6.39
CA GLY A 133 1.79 8.28 6.60
C GLY A 133 1.10 6.93 6.37
N SER A 134 -0.21 6.86 6.58
CA SER A 134 -0.94 5.61 6.36
C SER A 134 -0.72 5.04 4.97
N ILE A 135 -0.51 3.73 4.91
CA ILE A 135 -0.22 2.97 3.69
C ILE A 135 -1.47 2.41 3.02
N THR A 136 -2.57 2.31 3.76
CA THR A 136 -3.89 1.98 3.23
C THR A 136 -4.98 2.57 4.10
N GLY A 137 -6.15 2.75 3.54
CA GLY A 137 -7.32 3.22 4.24
C GLY A 137 -8.60 2.82 3.53
N GLY A 138 -9.67 2.74 4.30
CA GLY A 138 -10.96 2.34 3.76
C GLY A 138 -12.07 2.36 4.80
N GLY A 139 -13.24 1.90 4.42
CA GLY A 139 -14.36 1.82 5.32
C GLY A 139 -15.65 1.39 4.64
N ARG A 140 -16.70 1.34 5.43
CA ARG A 140 -18.07 1.05 5.00
C ARG A 140 -18.78 2.31 4.50
N TYR A 141 -19.49 2.16 3.40
CA TYR A 141 -20.39 3.18 2.85
C TYR A 141 -21.71 2.54 2.42
N ASP A 142 -22.82 3.18 2.79
CA ASP A 142 -24.15 2.66 2.49
C ASP A 142 -24.86 3.43 1.37
N ASN A 143 -24.43 4.68 1.11
CA ASN A 143 -25.11 5.59 0.18
C ASN A 143 -24.33 5.87 -1.11
N LEU A 144 -23.04 5.54 -1.17
CA LEU A 144 -22.19 5.87 -2.33
C LEU A 144 -22.65 5.16 -3.60
N THR A 145 -23.11 3.94 -3.47
CA THR A 145 -23.63 3.12 -4.58
C THR A 145 -24.87 3.71 -5.23
N GLY A 146 -25.69 4.45 -4.46
CA GLY A 146 -26.85 5.18 -4.97
C GLY A 146 -26.48 6.28 -5.97
N VAL A 147 -25.31 6.94 -5.80
CA VAL A 147 -24.79 7.93 -6.77
C VAL A 147 -24.56 7.31 -8.14
N PHE A 148 -24.32 6.00 -8.21
CA PHE A 148 -24.13 5.22 -9.42
C PHE A 148 -25.39 4.43 -9.84
N GLY A 149 -26.56 4.79 -9.30
CA GLY A 149 -27.85 4.15 -9.63
C GLY A 149 -28.13 2.84 -8.94
N MET A 150 -27.37 2.47 -7.90
CA MET A 150 -27.57 1.24 -7.11
C MET A 150 -28.02 1.59 -5.68
N GLU A 151 -29.26 2.07 -5.56
CA GLU A 151 -29.83 2.43 -4.25
C GLU A 151 -30.02 1.20 -3.34
N GLY A 152 -29.80 1.39 -2.03
CA GLY A 152 -29.99 0.35 -1.03
C GLY A 152 -28.90 -0.72 -0.99
N VAL A 153 -27.83 -0.58 -1.76
CA VAL A 153 -26.67 -1.47 -1.74
C VAL A 153 -25.56 -0.86 -0.90
N SER A 154 -25.23 -1.49 0.23
CA SER A 154 -24.07 -1.12 1.04
C SER A 154 -22.78 -1.63 0.39
N GLY A 155 -21.67 -0.92 0.64
CA GLY A 155 -20.37 -1.30 0.16
C GLY A 155 -19.29 -1.14 1.23
N VAL A 156 -18.17 -1.80 1.01
CA VAL A 156 -16.92 -1.59 1.72
C VAL A 156 -15.79 -1.48 0.69
N GLY A 157 -14.88 -0.56 0.90
CA GLY A 157 -13.77 -0.36 -0.01
C GLY A 157 -12.50 0.04 0.72
N PHE A 158 -11.37 -0.39 0.15
CA PHE A 158 -10.04 -0.05 0.62
C PHE A 158 -9.20 0.46 -0.54
N SER A 159 -8.38 1.47 -0.28
CA SER A 159 -7.35 1.94 -1.21
C SER A 159 -5.97 1.65 -0.64
N PHE A 160 -5.03 1.34 -1.53
CA PHE A 160 -3.65 1.07 -1.18
C PHE A 160 -2.76 2.20 -1.71
N GLY A 161 -1.95 2.78 -0.85
CA GLY A 161 -0.93 3.77 -1.21
C GLY A 161 0.29 3.09 -1.83
N ALA A 162 0.24 2.79 -3.14
CA ALA A 162 1.30 2.04 -3.82
C ALA A 162 2.69 2.64 -3.59
N ASP A 163 2.83 3.95 -3.72
CA ASP A 163 4.10 4.66 -3.51
C ASP A 163 4.60 4.52 -2.07
N ARG A 164 3.70 4.66 -1.08
CA ARG A 164 4.05 4.52 0.33
C ARG A 164 4.42 3.09 0.70
N ILE A 165 3.72 2.09 0.16
CA ILE A 165 4.06 0.68 0.35
C ILE A 165 5.43 0.40 -0.27
N PHE A 166 5.70 0.93 -1.47
CA PHE A 166 7.01 0.82 -2.12
C PHE A 166 8.11 1.42 -1.25
N ASP A 167 7.91 2.63 -0.71
CA ASP A 167 8.87 3.29 0.17
C ASP A 167 9.14 2.50 1.46
N VAL A 168 8.10 1.97 2.10
CA VAL A 168 8.23 1.10 3.28
C VAL A 168 9.04 -0.15 2.97
N LEU A 169 8.71 -0.85 1.87
CA LEU A 169 9.42 -2.05 1.46
C LEU A 169 10.89 -1.80 1.15
N ASN A 170 11.21 -0.64 0.56
CA ASN A 170 12.59 -0.22 0.30
C ASN A 170 13.35 0.14 1.59
N GLN A 171 12.74 0.92 2.48
CA GLN A 171 13.40 1.38 3.72
C GLN A 171 13.70 0.21 4.67
N LEU A 172 12.84 -0.80 4.69
CA LEU A 172 12.97 -1.96 5.57
C LEU A 172 13.60 -3.19 4.88
N ASP A 173 14.00 -3.07 3.60
CA ASP A 173 14.55 -4.17 2.79
C ASP A 173 13.65 -5.44 2.79
N LEU A 174 12.34 -5.23 2.66
CA LEU A 174 11.33 -6.30 2.76
C LEU A 174 10.96 -6.94 1.42
N TYR A 175 11.61 -6.55 0.33
CA TYR A 175 11.37 -7.23 -0.94
C TYR A 175 11.92 -8.67 -0.88
N PRO A 176 11.13 -9.67 -1.31
CA PRO A 176 11.64 -11.03 -1.43
C PRO A 176 12.87 -11.08 -2.32
N GLU A 177 13.84 -11.91 -1.96
CA GLU A 177 15.02 -12.13 -2.78
C GLU A 177 14.63 -12.49 -4.23
N GLY A 178 15.19 -11.79 -5.20
CA GLY A 178 14.90 -11.99 -6.62
C GLY A 178 13.66 -11.26 -7.17
N SER A 179 12.82 -10.64 -6.35
CA SER A 179 11.66 -9.87 -6.85
C SER A 179 12.06 -8.63 -7.67
N LEU A 180 13.22 -8.05 -7.41
CA LEU A 180 13.78 -6.92 -8.15
C LEU A 180 14.60 -7.36 -9.38
N LYS A 181 14.86 -8.65 -9.58
CA LYS A 181 15.55 -9.17 -10.75
C LYS A 181 14.56 -9.23 -11.92
N THR A 182 14.48 -8.17 -12.69
CA THR A 182 13.56 -8.07 -13.83
C THR A 182 14.06 -8.84 -15.04
N THR A 183 15.37 -8.79 -15.35
CA THR A 183 16.00 -9.40 -16.52
C THR A 183 17.01 -10.45 -16.10
N GLN A 184 16.94 -11.63 -16.72
CA GLN A 184 17.86 -12.75 -16.48
C GLN A 184 18.96 -12.83 -17.55
N LEU A 185 18.63 -12.42 -18.76
CA LEU A 185 19.51 -12.52 -19.92
C LEU A 185 19.42 -11.25 -20.78
N LEU A 186 20.57 -10.67 -21.09
CA LEU A 186 20.67 -9.56 -22.04
C LEU A 186 21.34 -10.04 -23.31
N PHE A 187 20.70 -9.89 -24.47
CA PHE A 187 21.36 -10.01 -25.75
C PHE A 187 22.01 -8.69 -26.16
N VAL A 188 23.28 -8.76 -26.56
CA VAL A 188 24.03 -7.64 -27.09
C VAL A 188 23.54 -7.30 -28.50
N ASN A 189 23.41 -6.01 -28.80
CA ASN A 189 23.05 -5.51 -30.14
C ASN A 189 24.30 -4.98 -30.86
N PHE A 190 24.71 -5.66 -31.91
CA PHE A 190 25.83 -5.20 -32.77
C PHE A 190 25.37 -4.39 -33.98
N GLY A 191 24.11 -4.52 -34.38
CA GLY A 191 23.57 -3.81 -35.52
C GLY A 191 22.32 -4.50 -36.09
N GLN A 192 21.81 -3.94 -37.15
CA GLN A 192 20.55 -4.38 -37.75
C GLN A 192 20.58 -5.86 -38.21
N LYS A 193 21.72 -6.32 -38.73
CA LYS A 193 21.88 -7.72 -39.22
C LYS A 193 21.76 -8.72 -38.08
N GLU A 194 22.49 -8.47 -36.98
CA GLU A 194 22.46 -9.29 -35.80
C GLU A 194 21.13 -9.21 -35.09
N GLU A 195 20.55 -7.99 -34.98
CA GLU A 195 19.23 -7.77 -34.38
C GLU A 195 18.16 -8.64 -35.03
N ILE A 196 18.05 -8.61 -36.38
CA ILE A 196 17.08 -9.42 -37.13
C ILE A 196 17.28 -10.92 -36.84
N HIS A 197 18.53 -11.37 -36.78
CA HIS A 197 18.85 -12.78 -36.44
C HIS A 197 18.46 -13.13 -35.00
N LEU A 198 18.62 -12.19 -34.05
CA LEU A 198 18.34 -12.40 -32.62
C LEU A 198 16.86 -12.45 -32.28
N LEU A 199 16.01 -11.68 -33.00
CA LEU A 199 14.58 -11.59 -32.65
C LEU A 199 13.87 -12.96 -32.53
N PRO A 200 14.02 -13.93 -33.44
CA PRO A 200 13.41 -15.25 -33.30
C PRO A 200 14.02 -16.05 -32.14
N LEU A 201 15.33 -15.93 -31.88
CA LEU A 201 15.99 -16.59 -30.75
C LEU A 201 15.46 -16.05 -29.41
N ILE A 202 15.36 -14.73 -29.29
CA ILE A 202 14.80 -14.05 -28.11
C ILE A 202 13.35 -14.47 -27.88
N ALA A 203 12.54 -14.57 -28.95
CA ALA A 203 11.16 -15.04 -28.84
C ALA A 203 11.10 -16.46 -28.26
N LYS A 204 11.99 -17.35 -28.70
CA LYS A 204 12.11 -18.73 -28.21
C LYS A 204 12.50 -18.77 -26.72
N VAL A 205 13.48 -17.96 -26.32
CA VAL A 205 13.94 -17.84 -24.92
C VAL A 205 12.83 -17.30 -24.02
N ARG A 206 12.12 -16.25 -24.45
CA ARG A 206 10.99 -15.70 -23.71
C ARG A 206 9.83 -16.68 -23.57
N LYS A 207 9.56 -17.48 -24.61
CA LYS A 207 8.55 -18.56 -24.57
C LYS A 207 8.89 -19.64 -23.55
N ALA A 208 10.17 -19.86 -23.28
CA ALA A 208 10.65 -20.76 -22.21
C ALA A 208 10.56 -20.13 -20.80
N GLY A 209 10.03 -18.92 -20.66
CA GLY A 209 9.84 -18.24 -19.36
C GLY A 209 11.06 -17.43 -18.89
N ILE A 210 12.11 -17.31 -19.68
CA ILE A 210 13.34 -16.59 -19.33
C ILE A 210 13.14 -15.10 -19.64
N ARG A 211 13.23 -14.24 -18.62
CA ARG A 211 13.11 -12.78 -18.76
C ARG A 211 14.32 -12.22 -19.49
N THR A 212 14.11 -11.83 -20.73
CA THR A 212 15.17 -11.52 -21.67
C THR A 212 14.99 -10.14 -22.31
N GLU A 213 16.05 -9.37 -22.36
CA GLU A 213 16.15 -8.10 -23.07
C GLU A 213 17.09 -8.21 -24.27
N LEU A 214 16.80 -7.44 -25.31
CA LEU A 214 17.77 -7.08 -26.34
C LEU A 214 18.21 -5.64 -26.05
N TYR A 215 19.51 -5.36 -26.06
CA TYR A 215 19.96 -4.00 -25.87
C TYR A 215 19.41 -3.11 -27.01
N PRO A 216 18.80 -1.93 -26.68
CA PRO A 216 17.91 -1.22 -27.61
C PRO A 216 18.61 -0.60 -28.83
N GLU A 217 19.90 -0.36 -28.77
CA GLU A 217 20.66 0.27 -29.84
C GLU A 217 22.03 -0.38 -30.08
N SER A 218 22.50 -0.34 -31.33
CA SER A 218 23.89 -0.72 -31.63
C SER A 218 24.86 0.29 -31.04
N THR A 219 25.68 -0.13 -30.08
CA THR A 219 26.67 0.72 -29.42
C THR A 219 27.87 -0.09 -28.95
N LYS A 220 28.92 0.58 -28.45
CA LYS A 220 30.13 -0.08 -27.95
C LYS A 220 29.81 -1.13 -26.90
N MET A 221 30.43 -2.32 -27.00
CA MET A 221 30.29 -3.44 -26.07
C MET A 221 30.42 -2.99 -24.59
N LYS A 222 31.37 -2.11 -24.30
CA LYS A 222 31.60 -1.62 -22.95
C LYS A 222 30.33 -0.94 -22.34
N LYS A 223 29.55 -0.20 -23.16
CA LYS A 223 28.31 0.45 -22.69
C LYS A 223 27.24 -0.57 -22.37
N GLN A 224 27.10 -1.60 -23.22
CA GLN A 224 26.12 -2.67 -23.05
C GLN A 224 26.44 -3.56 -21.84
N MET A 225 27.74 -3.88 -21.62
CA MET A 225 28.19 -4.59 -20.43
C MET A 225 28.00 -3.77 -19.16
N GLY A 226 28.26 -2.46 -19.20
CA GLY A 226 28.01 -1.56 -18.07
C GLY A 226 26.53 -1.48 -17.71
N TYR A 227 25.64 -1.56 -18.69
CA TYR A 227 24.20 -1.65 -18.46
C TYR A 227 23.82 -2.96 -17.75
N ALA A 228 24.36 -4.11 -18.24
CA ALA A 228 24.11 -5.40 -17.61
C ALA A 228 24.59 -5.44 -16.15
N ASP A 229 25.77 -4.86 -15.88
CA ASP A 229 26.34 -4.78 -14.54
C ASP A 229 25.51 -3.87 -13.62
N ALA A 230 25.17 -2.66 -14.06
CA ALA A 230 24.34 -1.72 -13.30
C ALA A 230 22.95 -2.27 -12.96
N LYS A 231 22.37 -3.04 -13.88
CA LYS A 231 21.09 -3.74 -13.71
C LYS A 231 21.22 -5.10 -12.99
N LYS A 232 22.43 -5.53 -12.65
CA LYS A 232 22.75 -6.84 -12.06
C LYS A 232 22.14 -8.00 -12.86
N ILE A 233 22.18 -7.89 -14.19
CA ILE A 233 21.73 -8.96 -15.10
C ILE A 233 22.76 -10.09 -15.04
N PRO A 234 22.37 -11.33 -14.65
CA PRO A 234 23.35 -12.38 -14.39
C PRO A 234 24.02 -12.93 -15.63
N PHE A 235 23.35 -12.88 -16.79
CA PHE A 235 23.89 -13.44 -18.03
C PHE A 235 23.79 -12.46 -19.20
N VAL A 236 24.81 -12.47 -20.05
CA VAL A 236 24.86 -11.72 -21.31
C VAL A 236 25.12 -12.68 -22.46
N ALA A 237 24.26 -12.64 -23.47
CA ALA A 237 24.39 -13.40 -24.72
C ALA A 237 25.01 -12.49 -25.79
N ILE A 238 26.14 -12.94 -26.32
CA ILE A 238 26.92 -12.27 -27.34
C ILE A 238 26.83 -13.09 -28.62
N VAL A 239 26.30 -12.50 -29.69
CA VAL A 239 26.14 -13.18 -30.98
C VAL A 239 26.58 -12.20 -32.07
N GLY A 240 27.80 -12.38 -32.52
CA GLY A 240 28.36 -11.67 -33.67
C GLY A 240 28.33 -12.55 -34.92
N GLU A 241 29.05 -12.14 -35.98
CA GLU A 241 29.08 -12.87 -37.26
C GLU A 241 29.54 -14.30 -37.14
N ASN A 242 30.54 -14.57 -36.27
CA ASN A 242 31.08 -15.91 -36.07
C ASN A 242 30.04 -16.83 -35.38
N GLU A 243 29.44 -16.34 -34.33
CA GLU A 243 28.39 -17.07 -33.58
C GLU A 243 27.18 -17.34 -34.48
N MET A 244 26.80 -16.38 -35.32
CA MET A 244 25.69 -16.55 -36.28
C MET A 244 26.04 -17.66 -37.31
N ALA A 245 27.26 -17.70 -37.81
CA ALA A 245 27.68 -18.71 -38.77
C ALA A 245 27.69 -20.14 -38.18
N GLU A 246 27.98 -20.25 -36.87
CA GLU A 246 27.99 -21.53 -36.14
C GLU A 246 26.62 -21.88 -35.52
N ASN A 247 25.62 -21.01 -35.62
CA ASN A 247 24.33 -21.09 -34.88
C ASN A 247 24.53 -21.29 -33.37
N LYS A 248 25.47 -20.57 -32.77
CA LYS A 248 25.81 -20.62 -31.37
C LYS A 248 25.67 -19.24 -30.72
N ILE A 249 25.72 -19.23 -29.40
CA ILE A 249 25.61 -18.03 -28.54
C ILE A 249 26.82 -18.09 -27.59
N ASN A 250 27.61 -17.04 -27.55
CA ASN A 250 28.62 -16.90 -26.51
C ASN A 250 27.91 -16.32 -25.24
N LEU A 251 27.63 -17.22 -24.29
CA LEU A 251 26.95 -16.93 -23.06
C LEU A 251 27.96 -16.56 -21.96
N LYS A 252 27.92 -15.32 -21.51
CA LYS A 252 28.78 -14.83 -20.43
C LYS A 252 28.00 -14.77 -19.11
N ASN A 253 28.57 -15.39 -18.07
CA ASN A 253 28.15 -15.21 -16.69
C ASN A 253 28.79 -13.91 -16.14
N MET A 254 27.96 -12.95 -15.72
CA MET A 254 28.44 -11.65 -15.25
C MET A 254 29.06 -11.69 -13.86
N LEU A 255 28.75 -12.69 -13.05
CA LEU A 255 29.32 -12.86 -11.70
C LEU A 255 30.70 -13.49 -11.73
N THR A 256 30.86 -14.60 -12.51
CA THR A 256 32.11 -15.34 -12.57
C THR A 256 33.04 -14.86 -13.69
N GLY A 257 32.51 -14.18 -14.71
CA GLY A 257 33.21 -13.78 -15.90
C GLY A 257 33.40 -14.94 -16.92
N GLU A 258 32.94 -16.13 -16.59
CA GLU A 258 33.04 -17.33 -17.47
C GLU A 258 32.22 -17.12 -18.74
N GLN A 259 32.74 -17.60 -19.86
CA GLN A 259 32.09 -17.55 -21.17
C GLN A 259 32.05 -18.96 -21.79
N ASN A 260 30.90 -19.34 -22.27
CA ASN A 260 30.66 -20.64 -22.89
C ASN A 260 29.93 -20.46 -24.22
N LEU A 261 30.38 -21.17 -25.23
CA LEU A 261 29.72 -21.22 -26.53
C LEU A 261 28.65 -22.31 -26.48
N VAL A 262 27.37 -21.93 -26.56
CA VAL A 262 26.21 -22.81 -26.37
C VAL A 262 25.24 -22.71 -27.55
N THR A 263 24.42 -23.72 -27.76
CA THR A 263 23.24 -23.65 -28.62
C THR A 263 22.09 -22.94 -27.91
N ILE A 264 21.03 -22.60 -28.62
CA ILE A 264 19.85 -21.99 -28.02
C ILE A 264 19.13 -22.94 -27.05
N GLU A 265 19.15 -24.25 -27.34
CA GLU A 265 18.59 -25.31 -26.50
C GLU A 265 19.37 -25.42 -25.19
N GLU A 266 20.68 -25.55 -25.26
CA GLU A 266 21.56 -25.56 -24.09
C GLU A 266 21.47 -24.29 -23.24
N LEU A 267 21.27 -23.14 -23.89
CA LEU A 267 21.04 -21.90 -23.17
C LEU A 267 19.73 -21.97 -22.34
N ILE A 268 18.64 -22.43 -22.96
CA ILE A 268 17.32 -22.53 -22.30
C ILE A 268 17.37 -23.52 -21.12
N GLU A 269 18.10 -24.63 -21.25
CA GLU A 269 18.26 -25.66 -20.20
C GLU A 269 19.03 -25.16 -18.97
N ARG A 270 19.78 -24.06 -19.08
CA ARG A 270 20.56 -23.47 -17.97
C ARG A 270 19.78 -22.58 -17.01
N PHE A 271 18.54 -22.20 -17.36
CA PHE A 271 17.67 -21.33 -16.58
C PHE A 271 16.52 -22.08 -15.91
#